data_79a6ad271df4e6708f02498b2ee306d1
#
_entry.id   79a6ad271df4e6708f02498b2ee306d1
#
_cell.length_a   1.000
_cell.length_b   1.000
_cell.length_c   1.000
_cell.angle_alpha   90.00
_cell.angle_beta   90.00
_cell.angle_gamma   90.00
#
_symmetry.space_group_name_H-M   'P 1'
#
loop_
_entity.id
_entity.type
_entity.pdbx_description
1 polymer ?
#
loop_
_entity_poly.entity_id
_entity_poly.type
_entity_poly.pdbx_seq_one_letter_code
_entity_poly.pdbx_strand_id
1 'polypeptide(L)'
;MSKYITNLVRSFKLGEGAPTLMVDEAKSLDFSAPAIVTATMAAPTPGGPIGVISRILDDATGIDGYFEAIQEQMPQRQAQLQELADKCTSLRMRLVKVHRDAEYAGSNPPKVLVRNFIRAKRGHLDELISVIEGFIDDIPSGRTKPAFTESTTGRYGLVTISIPYENAAAAEEGYDWVRSAAGTPRAKRMSDITEDSVRVPFQILHSDVQM
;
A
#
# COMPACT_ATOMS: atom_id res chain seq x y z
N MET A 1 2.34 -18.65 -9.66
CA MET A 1 0.98 -18.18 -9.29
C MET A 1 1.06 -16.71 -8.98
N SER A 2 -0.01 -15.95 -9.22
CA SER A 2 -0.01 -14.50 -8.91
C SER A 2 -0.31 -14.30 -7.43
N LYS A 3 0.51 -13.51 -6.74
CA LYS A 3 0.31 -13.07 -5.37
C LYS A 3 -0.69 -11.89 -5.32
N TYR A 4 -1.46 -11.79 -4.26
CA TYR A 4 -2.43 -10.72 -4.06
C TYR A 4 -2.24 -10.03 -2.71
N ILE A 5 -2.78 -8.83 -2.57
CA ILE A 5 -2.85 -8.12 -1.30
C ILE A 5 -4.27 -7.58 -1.14
N THR A 6 -4.88 -7.85 0.03
CA THR A 6 -6.07 -7.13 0.45
C THR A 6 -5.65 -5.90 1.26
N ASN A 7 -6.20 -4.73 0.91
CA ASN A 7 -5.99 -3.51 1.66
C ASN A 7 -7.30 -3.06 2.29
N LEU A 8 -7.39 -3.14 3.61
CA LEU A 8 -8.48 -2.55 4.39
C LEU A 8 -8.08 -1.12 4.75
N VAL A 9 -8.76 -0.15 4.18
CA VAL A 9 -8.45 1.29 4.33
C VAL A 9 -9.52 1.95 5.17
N ARG A 10 -9.13 2.59 6.28
CA ARG A 10 -9.98 3.40 7.13
C ARG A 10 -9.53 4.85 7.10
N SER A 11 -10.51 5.77 6.91
CA SER A 11 -10.30 7.19 7.18
C SER A 11 -10.89 7.50 8.55
N PHE A 12 -10.07 7.98 9.47
CA PHE A 12 -10.50 8.31 10.82
C PHE A 12 -11.03 9.75 10.89
N LYS A 13 -11.94 10.00 11.82
CA LYS A 13 -12.38 11.36 12.14
C LYS A 13 -11.22 12.13 12.78
N LEU A 14 -11.11 13.41 12.47
CA LEU A 14 -10.08 14.26 13.05
C LEU A 14 -10.28 14.38 14.57
N GLY A 15 -9.24 14.04 15.35
CA GLY A 15 -9.25 14.11 16.81
C GLY A 15 -9.93 12.97 17.55
N GLU A 16 -10.65 12.05 16.85
CA GLU A 16 -11.40 10.98 17.50
C GLU A 16 -10.80 9.59 17.26
N GLY A 17 -10.07 9.38 16.18
CA GLY A 17 -9.58 8.09 15.76
C GLY A 17 -8.06 8.00 15.75
N ALA A 18 -7.54 6.87 16.21
CA ALA A 18 -6.12 6.57 16.14
C ALA A 18 -5.90 5.37 15.22
N PRO A 19 -5.11 5.53 14.14
CA PRO A 19 -4.76 4.40 13.27
C PRO A 19 -4.10 3.22 13.98
N THR A 20 -3.53 3.44 15.18
CA THR A 20 -2.98 2.38 16.06
C THR A 20 -4.02 1.32 16.43
N LEU A 21 -5.30 1.67 16.50
CA LEU A 21 -6.39 0.71 16.72
C LEU A 21 -6.47 -0.37 15.64
N MET A 22 -5.96 -0.08 14.45
CA MET A 22 -5.91 -1.04 13.35
C MET A 22 -4.86 -2.15 13.59
N VAL A 23 -3.90 -1.94 14.48
CA VAL A 23 -2.95 -2.99 14.89
C VAL A 23 -3.71 -4.09 15.64
N ASP A 24 -4.59 -3.71 16.57
CA ASP A 24 -5.42 -4.66 17.32
C ASP A 24 -6.46 -5.33 16.39
N GLU A 25 -7.03 -4.58 15.44
CA GLU A 25 -7.91 -5.14 14.41
C GLU A 25 -7.17 -6.18 13.55
N ALA A 26 -5.94 -5.89 13.13
CA ALA A 26 -5.15 -6.83 12.34
C ALA A 26 -4.83 -8.11 13.11
N LYS A 27 -4.49 -8.00 14.39
CA LYS A 27 -4.18 -9.14 15.27
C LYS A 27 -5.40 -9.95 15.71
N SER A 28 -6.58 -9.33 15.74
CA SER A 28 -7.81 -9.99 16.18
C SER A 28 -8.41 -10.93 15.13
N LEU A 29 -8.03 -10.83 13.87
CA LEU A 29 -8.44 -11.77 12.83
C LEU A 29 -7.50 -12.97 12.85
N ASP A 30 -8.02 -14.13 13.23
CA ASP A 30 -7.29 -15.41 13.16
C ASP A 30 -7.23 -15.84 11.68
N PHE A 31 -6.16 -15.41 11.03
CA PHE A 31 -5.88 -15.72 9.63
C PHE A 31 -4.37 -15.69 9.40
N SER A 32 -3.85 -16.76 8.82
CA SER A 32 -2.40 -17.02 8.72
C SER A 32 -1.61 -16.08 7.81
N ALA A 33 -2.30 -15.28 6.96
CA ALA A 33 -1.61 -14.36 6.06
C ALA A 33 -0.97 -13.19 6.80
N PRO A 34 0.30 -12.88 6.51
CA PRO A 34 1.03 -11.79 7.17
C PRO A 34 0.38 -10.44 6.89
N ALA A 35 0.37 -9.58 7.91
CA ALA A 35 -0.20 -8.24 7.85
C ALA A 35 0.86 -7.16 7.98
N ILE A 36 0.64 -6.05 7.29
CA ILE A 36 1.36 -4.79 7.47
C ILE A 36 0.31 -3.73 7.80
N VAL A 37 0.47 -3.05 8.95
CA VAL A 37 -0.39 -1.93 9.33
C VAL A 37 0.36 -0.63 9.16
N THR A 38 -0.22 0.28 8.40
CA THR A 38 0.38 1.59 8.12
C THR A 38 -0.60 2.72 8.37
N ALA A 39 -0.09 3.90 8.72
CA ALA A 39 -0.89 5.12 8.85
C ALA A 39 -0.23 6.29 8.13
N THR A 40 -1.01 7.23 7.62
CA THR A 40 -0.47 8.47 7.03
C THR A 40 0.31 9.25 8.07
N MET A 41 1.50 9.73 7.72
CA MET A 41 2.36 10.54 8.61
C MET A 41 1.80 11.95 8.84
N ALA A 42 1.03 12.46 7.89
CA ALA A 42 0.28 13.71 8.03
C ALA A 42 -1.18 13.43 7.68
N ALA A 43 -2.10 14.10 8.39
CA ALA A 43 -3.52 13.97 8.08
C ALA A 43 -3.78 14.49 6.66
N PRO A 44 -4.26 13.66 5.72
CA PRO A 44 -4.69 14.18 4.43
C PRO A 44 -5.88 15.09 4.65
N THR A 45 -5.80 16.30 4.19
CA THR A 45 -6.90 17.27 4.28
C THR A 45 -8.03 16.89 3.33
N PRO A 46 -9.29 17.06 3.70
CA PRO A 46 -9.86 17.54 4.98
C PRO A 46 -10.31 16.43 5.93
N GLY A 47 -9.90 15.20 5.77
CA GLY A 47 -10.56 14.04 6.37
C GLY A 47 -9.74 13.24 7.38
N GLY A 48 -8.95 13.79 8.27
CA GLY A 48 -8.27 13.01 9.31
C GLY A 48 -7.25 11.96 8.81
N PRO A 49 -6.59 11.21 9.70
CA PRO A 49 -5.57 10.23 9.31
C PRO A 49 -6.18 8.99 8.63
N ILE A 50 -5.41 8.41 7.72
CA ILE A 50 -5.76 7.15 7.04
C ILE A 50 -4.90 6.04 7.61
N GLY A 51 -5.55 4.94 8.03
CA GLY A 51 -4.90 3.69 8.36
C GLY A 51 -5.17 2.64 7.28
N VAL A 52 -4.21 1.74 7.08
CA VAL A 52 -4.31 0.64 6.11
C VAL A 52 -3.79 -0.64 6.74
N ILE A 53 -4.61 -1.70 6.73
CA ILE A 53 -4.15 -3.07 6.94
C ILE A 53 -3.96 -3.69 5.56
N SER A 54 -2.75 -4.11 5.26
CA SER A 54 -2.42 -4.86 4.05
C SER A 54 -2.15 -6.31 4.43
N ARG A 55 -2.90 -7.28 3.90
CA ARG A 55 -2.64 -8.71 4.08
C ARG A 55 -2.17 -9.32 2.78
N ILE A 56 -1.07 -10.06 2.85
CA ILE A 56 -0.42 -10.68 1.70
C ILE A 56 -0.97 -12.09 1.53
N LEU A 57 -1.48 -12.39 0.34
CA LEU A 57 -2.09 -13.67 -0.03
C LEU A 57 -1.26 -14.31 -1.14
N ASP A 58 -0.88 -15.56 -0.98
CA ASP A 58 0.04 -16.24 -1.90
C ASP A 58 -0.58 -16.48 -3.28
N ASP A 59 -1.91 -16.61 -3.34
CA ASP A 59 -2.63 -16.83 -4.59
C ASP A 59 -4.11 -16.39 -4.50
N ALA A 60 -4.87 -16.70 -5.53
CA ALA A 60 -6.30 -16.39 -5.60
C ALA A 60 -7.16 -17.17 -4.58
N THR A 61 -6.75 -18.38 -4.19
CA THR A 61 -7.50 -19.17 -3.19
C THR A 61 -7.40 -18.57 -1.80
N GLY A 62 -6.29 -17.87 -1.51
CA GLY A 62 -6.13 -17.10 -0.28
C GLY A 62 -7.15 -15.96 -0.15
N ILE A 63 -7.70 -15.48 -1.28
CA ILE A 63 -8.74 -14.43 -1.25
C ILE A 63 -10.04 -15.00 -0.66
N ASP A 64 -10.45 -16.17 -1.12
CA ASP A 64 -11.66 -16.83 -0.64
C ASP A 64 -11.52 -17.17 0.85
N GLY A 65 -10.39 -17.78 1.26
CA GLY A 65 -10.09 -18.07 2.66
C GLY A 65 -10.07 -16.83 3.56
N TYR A 66 -9.59 -15.69 3.06
CA TYR A 66 -9.63 -14.42 3.78
C TYR A 66 -11.07 -13.94 4.03
N PHE A 67 -11.93 -14.01 3.02
CA PHE A 67 -13.34 -13.62 3.17
C PHE A 67 -14.11 -14.59 4.06
N GLU A 68 -13.88 -15.89 3.96
CA GLU A 68 -14.44 -16.90 4.84
C GLU A 68 -14.07 -16.64 6.31
N ALA A 69 -12.78 -16.41 6.61
CA ALA A 69 -12.32 -16.08 7.95
C ALA A 69 -12.97 -14.80 8.52
N ILE A 70 -13.15 -13.77 7.68
CA ILE A 70 -13.89 -12.57 8.10
C ILE A 70 -15.34 -12.92 8.47
N GLN A 71 -16.03 -13.69 7.63
CA GLN A 71 -17.46 -14.03 7.85
C GLN A 71 -17.64 -14.87 9.11
N GLU A 72 -16.80 -15.89 9.30
CA GLU A 72 -16.86 -16.79 10.45
C GLU A 72 -16.59 -16.06 11.79
N GLN A 73 -15.65 -15.10 11.78
CA GLN A 73 -15.24 -14.39 12.98
C GLN A 73 -16.00 -13.08 13.23
N MET A 74 -16.88 -12.68 12.30
CA MET A 74 -17.66 -11.45 12.40
C MET A 74 -18.45 -11.36 13.73
N PRO A 75 -19.16 -12.40 14.20
CA PRO A 75 -19.96 -12.31 15.44
C PRO A 75 -19.11 -11.99 16.67
N GLN A 76 -17.91 -12.60 16.80
CA GLN A 76 -17.02 -12.36 17.95
C GLN A 76 -16.37 -10.97 17.89
N ARG A 77 -16.22 -10.39 16.70
CA ARG A 77 -15.54 -9.12 16.48
C ARG A 77 -16.47 -7.91 16.36
N GLN A 78 -17.79 -8.15 16.42
CA GLN A 78 -18.78 -7.11 16.15
C GLN A 78 -18.61 -5.86 17.01
N ALA A 79 -18.37 -6.01 18.31
CA ALA A 79 -18.20 -4.87 19.23
C ALA A 79 -16.94 -4.04 18.87
N GLN A 80 -15.81 -4.69 18.59
CA GLN A 80 -14.57 -4.04 18.16
C GLN A 80 -14.75 -3.30 16.82
N LEU A 81 -15.42 -3.94 15.87
CA LEU A 81 -15.67 -3.36 14.55
C LEU A 81 -16.61 -2.16 14.64
N GLN A 82 -17.61 -2.21 15.55
CA GLN A 82 -18.50 -1.08 15.79
C GLN A 82 -17.73 0.11 16.41
N GLU A 83 -16.89 -0.13 17.42
CA GLU A 83 -16.04 0.92 18.01
C GLU A 83 -15.16 1.60 16.96
N LEU A 84 -14.53 0.81 16.07
CA LEU A 84 -13.73 1.34 14.96
C LEU A 84 -14.59 2.12 13.96
N ALA A 85 -15.79 1.62 13.64
CA ALA A 85 -16.71 2.28 12.71
C ALA A 85 -17.14 3.65 13.24
N ASP A 86 -17.41 3.78 14.52
CA ASP A 86 -17.82 5.03 15.16
C ASP A 86 -16.73 6.11 15.07
N LYS A 87 -15.46 5.71 15.03
CA LYS A 87 -14.29 6.60 14.89
C LYS A 87 -13.89 6.91 13.45
N CYS A 88 -14.54 6.29 12.47
CA CYS A 88 -14.20 6.43 11.05
C CYS A 88 -15.22 7.23 10.26
N THR A 89 -14.76 7.90 9.21
CA THR A 89 -15.59 8.54 8.20
C THR A 89 -15.81 7.65 6.99
N SER A 90 -14.91 6.68 6.76
CA SER A 90 -15.04 5.71 5.68
C SER A 90 -14.27 4.43 5.95
N LEU A 91 -14.78 3.36 5.38
CA LEU A 91 -14.13 2.05 5.29
C LEU A 91 -14.15 1.61 3.82
N ARG A 92 -13.02 1.16 3.32
CA ARG A 92 -12.90 0.62 1.96
C ARG A 92 -12.00 -0.61 1.99
N MET A 93 -12.37 -1.62 1.22
CA MET A 93 -11.52 -2.76 0.93
C MET A 93 -11.08 -2.70 -0.53
N ARG A 94 -9.82 -3.00 -0.79
CA ARG A 94 -9.26 -3.11 -2.14
C ARG A 94 -8.48 -4.41 -2.25
N LEU A 95 -8.68 -5.07 -3.36
CA LEU A 95 -7.84 -6.19 -3.78
C LEU A 95 -6.86 -5.69 -4.84
N VAL A 96 -5.60 -6.05 -4.68
CA VAL A 96 -4.56 -5.70 -5.65
C VAL A 96 -3.77 -6.96 -6.02
N LYS A 97 -3.38 -7.06 -7.29
CA LYS A 97 -2.47 -8.09 -7.80
C LYS A 97 -1.03 -7.58 -7.65
N VAL A 98 -0.14 -8.44 -7.17
CA VAL A 98 1.29 -8.13 -7.05
C VAL A 98 1.99 -8.47 -8.36
N HIS A 99 2.66 -7.50 -8.97
CA HIS A 99 3.55 -7.69 -10.10
C HIS A 99 4.98 -7.91 -9.63
N ARG A 100 5.39 -7.23 -8.55
CA ARG A 100 6.73 -7.33 -7.97
C ARG A 100 6.70 -7.11 -6.46
N ASP A 101 7.42 -7.92 -5.71
CA ASP A 101 7.67 -7.72 -4.28
C ASP A 101 8.74 -6.63 -4.07
N ALA A 102 8.74 -6.01 -2.89
CA ALA A 102 9.81 -5.09 -2.52
C ALA A 102 11.10 -5.89 -2.19
N GLU A 103 12.25 -5.33 -2.60
CA GLU A 103 13.57 -5.78 -2.17
C GLU A 103 14.16 -4.67 -1.29
N TYR A 104 14.05 -4.82 0.03
CA TYR A 104 14.53 -3.80 0.95
C TYR A 104 16.03 -3.92 1.20
N ALA A 105 16.77 -2.81 1.03
CA ALA A 105 18.23 -2.78 1.17
C ALA A 105 18.73 -2.06 2.44
N GLY A 106 17.82 -1.66 3.34
CA GLY A 106 18.19 -0.98 4.60
C GLY A 106 18.76 -1.94 5.63
N SER A 107 19.58 -1.41 6.56
CA SER A 107 20.22 -2.18 7.64
C SER A 107 19.30 -2.40 8.84
N ASN A 108 18.31 -1.55 9.04
CA ASN A 108 17.33 -1.62 10.12
C ASN A 108 15.92 -1.82 9.56
N PRO A 109 14.99 -2.39 10.34
CA PRO A 109 13.60 -2.54 9.90
C PRO A 109 13.00 -1.22 9.40
N PRO A 110 12.28 -1.21 8.28
CA PRO A 110 11.69 0.00 7.74
C PRO A 110 10.61 0.55 8.67
N LYS A 111 10.58 1.88 8.83
CA LYS A 111 9.59 2.61 9.63
C LYS A 111 8.65 3.44 8.78
N VAL A 112 9.03 3.69 7.52
CA VAL A 112 8.28 4.50 6.57
C VAL A 112 8.00 3.69 5.32
N LEU A 113 6.76 3.76 4.82
CA LEU A 113 6.35 3.20 3.54
C LEU A 113 5.82 4.33 2.67
N VAL A 114 6.53 4.67 1.61
CA VAL A 114 6.04 5.66 0.64
C VAL A 114 5.25 4.95 -0.43
N ARG A 115 3.99 5.35 -0.62
CA ARG A 115 3.13 4.84 -1.69
C ARG A 115 2.90 5.92 -2.75
N ASN A 116 3.24 5.59 -3.99
CA ASN A 116 2.91 6.38 -5.15
C ASN A 116 1.73 5.71 -5.84
N PHE A 117 0.57 6.34 -5.78
CA PHE A 117 -0.64 5.92 -6.48
C PHE A 117 -0.62 6.59 -7.85
N ILE A 118 -0.62 5.79 -8.90
CA ILE A 118 -0.50 6.28 -10.29
C ILE A 118 -1.68 5.74 -11.07
N ARG A 119 -2.42 6.61 -11.75
CA ARG A 119 -3.53 6.21 -12.59
C ARG A 119 -3.16 6.33 -14.07
N ALA A 120 -3.27 5.22 -14.79
CA ALA A 120 -3.10 5.19 -16.23
C ALA A 120 -4.23 5.95 -16.94
N LYS A 121 -3.91 6.64 -18.02
CA LYS A 121 -4.91 7.05 -18.99
C LYS A 121 -5.61 5.82 -19.57
N ARG A 122 -6.87 5.99 -19.96
CA ARG A 122 -7.68 4.87 -20.50
C ARG A 122 -6.97 4.23 -21.69
N GLY A 123 -6.81 2.90 -21.65
CA GLY A 123 -6.14 2.12 -22.70
C GLY A 123 -4.61 2.02 -22.55
N HIS A 124 -4.00 2.66 -21.54
CA HIS A 124 -2.54 2.66 -21.36
C HIS A 124 -2.06 1.89 -20.11
N LEU A 125 -2.92 1.06 -19.48
CA LEU A 125 -2.55 0.35 -18.25
C LEU A 125 -1.36 -0.60 -18.48
N ASP A 126 -1.43 -1.47 -19.49
CA ASP A 126 -0.36 -2.46 -19.77
C ASP A 126 0.96 -1.75 -20.12
N GLU A 127 0.87 -0.64 -20.84
CA GLU A 127 2.04 0.16 -21.16
C GLU A 127 2.63 0.81 -19.91
N LEU A 128 1.79 1.35 -19.00
CA LEU A 128 2.25 1.92 -17.74
C LEU A 128 2.93 0.85 -16.87
N ILE A 129 2.36 -0.36 -16.82
CA ILE A 129 2.97 -1.50 -16.13
C ILE A 129 4.38 -1.77 -16.67
N SER A 130 4.53 -1.91 -17.99
CA SER A 130 5.83 -2.16 -18.63
C SER A 130 6.85 -1.05 -18.38
N VAL A 131 6.40 0.22 -18.41
CA VAL A 131 7.26 1.37 -18.13
C VAL A 131 7.74 1.36 -16.68
N ILE A 132 6.86 1.06 -15.71
CA ILE A 132 7.21 0.97 -14.30
C ILE A 132 8.17 -0.19 -14.03
N GLU A 133 7.92 -1.37 -14.59
CA GLU A 133 8.83 -2.53 -14.48
C GLU A 133 10.23 -2.18 -14.95
N GLY A 134 10.34 -1.53 -16.11
CA GLY A 134 11.62 -1.07 -16.61
C GLY A 134 12.32 -0.03 -15.70
N PHE A 135 11.56 0.86 -15.02
CA PHE A 135 12.15 1.75 -14.01
C PHE A 135 12.71 0.99 -12.82
N ILE A 136 11.98 -0.04 -12.37
CA ILE A 136 12.41 -0.86 -11.23
C ILE A 136 13.66 -1.67 -11.60
N ASP A 137 13.75 -2.17 -12.83
CA ASP A 137 14.92 -2.90 -13.32
C ASP A 137 16.18 -2.01 -13.43
N ASP A 138 15.99 -0.73 -13.75
CA ASP A 138 17.08 0.25 -13.81
C ASP A 138 17.60 0.67 -12.41
N ILE A 139 16.92 0.30 -11.32
CA ILE A 139 17.40 0.61 -9.96
C ILE A 139 18.69 -0.18 -9.68
N PRO A 140 19.80 0.51 -9.35
CA PRO A 140 21.07 -0.16 -9.08
C PRO A 140 20.97 -1.22 -7.97
N SER A 141 21.79 -2.25 -8.07
CA SER A 141 21.97 -3.23 -6.99
C SER A 141 22.40 -2.52 -5.69
N GLY A 142 21.87 -2.99 -4.55
CA GLY A 142 22.14 -2.37 -3.25
C GLY A 142 21.24 -1.19 -2.90
N ARG A 143 20.32 -0.78 -3.78
CA ARG A 143 19.23 0.13 -3.46
C ARG A 143 17.92 -0.63 -3.26
N THR A 144 17.08 -0.11 -2.38
CA THR A 144 15.72 -0.63 -2.18
C THR A 144 14.94 -0.57 -3.48
N LYS A 145 14.41 -1.73 -3.92
CA LYS A 145 13.47 -1.79 -5.03
C LYS A 145 12.04 -1.85 -4.49
N PRO A 146 11.11 -1.12 -5.10
CA PRO A 146 9.73 -1.04 -4.65
C PRO A 146 8.95 -2.33 -4.89
N ALA A 147 7.93 -2.58 -4.07
CA ALA A 147 6.82 -3.41 -4.48
C ALA A 147 5.97 -2.67 -5.53
N PHE A 148 5.44 -3.42 -6.48
CA PHE A 148 4.58 -2.88 -7.52
C PHE A 148 3.30 -3.70 -7.63
N THR A 149 2.16 -3.04 -7.54
CA THR A 149 0.84 -3.67 -7.52
C THR A 149 -0.15 -2.97 -8.45
N GLU A 150 -1.13 -3.72 -8.93
CA GLU A 150 -2.25 -3.27 -9.74
C GLU A 150 -3.56 -3.46 -8.99
N SER A 151 -4.42 -2.45 -8.94
CA SER A 151 -5.76 -2.57 -8.35
C SER A 151 -6.67 -3.40 -9.26
N THR A 152 -7.17 -4.52 -8.73
CA THR A 152 -8.19 -5.35 -9.40
C THR A 152 -9.61 -4.96 -9.04
N THR A 153 -9.77 -4.15 -7.99
CA THR A 153 -11.05 -3.60 -7.54
C THR A 153 -10.98 -2.07 -7.41
N GLY A 154 -12.09 -1.39 -7.57
CA GLY A 154 -12.19 0.06 -7.42
C GLY A 154 -11.91 0.82 -8.72
N ARG A 155 -10.98 1.78 -8.69
CA ARG A 155 -10.68 2.61 -9.87
C ARG A 155 -9.87 1.84 -10.89
N TYR A 156 -10.36 1.75 -12.11
CA TYR A 156 -9.63 1.16 -13.24
C TYR A 156 -8.34 1.92 -13.52
N GLY A 157 -7.28 1.16 -13.84
CA GLY A 157 -5.98 1.71 -14.22
C GLY A 157 -5.14 2.24 -13.05
N LEU A 158 -5.52 1.95 -11.80
CA LEU A 158 -4.75 2.35 -10.64
C LEU A 158 -3.65 1.32 -10.34
N VAL A 159 -2.41 1.76 -10.38
CA VAL A 159 -1.24 1.02 -9.92
C VAL A 159 -0.64 1.71 -8.70
N THR A 160 0.07 0.95 -7.87
CA THR A 160 0.72 1.47 -6.67
C THR A 160 2.15 0.99 -6.60
N ILE A 161 3.08 1.93 -6.46
CA ILE A 161 4.49 1.67 -6.17
C ILE A 161 4.69 1.92 -4.68
N SER A 162 5.12 0.90 -3.93
CA SER A 162 5.32 0.97 -2.48
C SER A 162 6.79 0.77 -2.15
N ILE A 163 7.41 1.77 -1.54
CA ILE A 163 8.85 1.78 -1.26
C ILE A 163 9.05 1.86 0.26
N PRO A 164 9.61 0.81 0.89
CA PRO A 164 9.97 0.85 2.30
C PRO A 164 11.26 1.65 2.51
N TYR A 165 11.30 2.43 3.59
CA TYR A 165 12.45 3.21 4.01
C TYR A 165 12.67 3.09 5.52
N GLU A 166 13.91 3.15 5.96
CA GLU A 166 14.28 3.10 7.37
C GLU A 166 13.68 4.27 8.17
N ASN A 167 13.66 5.46 7.56
CA ASN A 167 13.15 6.69 8.17
C ASN A 167 12.75 7.71 7.09
N ALA A 168 12.26 8.87 7.53
CA ALA A 168 11.82 9.94 6.63
C ALA A 168 12.97 10.57 5.83
N ALA A 169 14.17 10.68 6.41
CA ALA A 169 15.34 11.22 5.70
C ALA A 169 15.72 10.33 4.51
N ALA A 170 15.79 9.02 4.72
CA ALA A 170 16.03 8.05 3.64
C ALA A 170 14.94 8.11 2.55
N ALA A 171 13.67 8.41 2.94
CA ALA A 171 12.60 8.58 1.97
C ALA A 171 12.76 9.84 1.11
N GLU A 172 13.29 10.92 1.66
CA GLU A 172 13.59 12.15 0.91
C GLU A 172 14.79 11.97 -0.02
N GLU A 173 15.87 11.32 0.43
CA GLU A 173 17.00 10.96 -0.44
C GLU A 173 16.56 10.07 -1.61
N GLY A 174 15.67 9.11 -1.35
CA GLY A 174 15.08 8.27 -2.39
C GLY A 174 14.26 9.09 -3.40
N TYR A 175 13.55 10.12 -2.93
CA TYR A 175 12.77 11.00 -3.79
C TYR A 175 13.67 11.86 -4.69
N ASP A 176 14.76 12.40 -4.16
CA ASP A 176 15.73 13.17 -4.94
C ASP A 176 16.36 12.33 -6.05
N TRP A 177 16.64 11.05 -5.76
CA TRP A 177 17.12 10.12 -6.78
C TRP A 177 16.08 9.91 -7.90
N VAL A 178 14.79 9.71 -7.56
CA VAL A 178 13.71 9.60 -8.57
C VAL A 178 13.58 10.88 -9.40
N ARG A 179 13.69 12.05 -8.77
CA ARG A 179 13.66 13.35 -9.47
C ARG A 179 14.81 13.50 -10.47
N SER A 180 15.99 12.99 -10.14
CA SER A 180 17.13 13.05 -11.04
C SER A 180 16.89 12.29 -12.36
N ALA A 181 16.01 11.29 -12.35
CA ALA A 181 15.61 10.52 -13.53
C ALA A 181 14.48 11.18 -14.36
N ALA A 182 13.91 12.30 -13.91
CA ALA A 182 12.72 12.91 -14.53
C ALA A 182 12.90 13.32 -15.99
N GLY A 183 14.15 13.61 -16.43
CA GLY A 183 14.47 13.98 -17.80
C GLY A 183 14.60 12.81 -18.78
N THR A 184 14.57 11.57 -18.31
CA THR A 184 14.76 10.38 -19.15
C THR A 184 13.58 10.18 -20.12
N PRO A 185 13.79 9.54 -21.30
CA PRO A 185 12.70 9.20 -22.22
C PRO A 185 11.59 8.37 -21.54
N ARG A 186 11.96 7.44 -20.64
CA ARG A 186 11.01 6.61 -19.90
C ARG A 186 10.15 7.44 -18.94
N ALA A 187 10.73 8.42 -18.22
CA ALA A 187 9.98 9.32 -17.34
C ALA A 187 9.01 10.20 -18.14
N LYS A 188 9.42 10.72 -19.28
CA LYS A 188 8.54 11.45 -20.19
C LYS A 188 7.39 10.57 -20.66
N ARG A 189 7.69 9.33 -21.10
CA ARG A 189 6.64 8.40 -21.54
C ARG A 189 5.66 8.10 -20.40
N MET A 190 6.15 7.84 -19.18
CA MET A 190 5.28 7.63 -18.02
C MET A 190 4.34 8.83 -17.79
N SER A 191 4.86 10.05 -17.88
CA SER A 191 4.05 11.27 -17.76
C SER A 191 2.95 11.34 -18.85
N ASP A 192 3.27 10.97 -20.10
CA ASP A 192 2.32 11.03 -21.21
C ASP A 192 1.15 10.08 -21.06
N ILE A 193 1.34 8.90 -20.43
CA ILE A 193 0.34 7.85 -20.25
C ILE A 193 -0.32 7.84 -18.86
N THR A 194 0.11 8.74 -17.96
CA THR A 194 -0.45 8.91 -16.62
C THR A 194 -1.52 10.00 -16.63
N GLU A 195 -2.66 9.73 -16.01
CA GLU A 195 -3.74 10.69 -15.81
C GLU A 195 -3.51 11.54 -14.56
N ASP A 196 -3.22 10.86 -13.44
CA ASP A 196 -2.85 11.49 -12.18
C ASP A 196 -1.87 10.64 -11.38
N SER A 197 -1.17 11.26 -10.44
CA SER A 197 -0.34 10.56 -9.47
C SER A 197 -0.31 11.30 -8.14
N VAL A 198 -0.32 10.51 -7.06
CA VAL A 198 -0.26 11.04 -5.68
C VAL A 198 0.78 10.24 -4.90
N ARG A 199 1.71 10.95 -4.25
CA ARG A 199 2.71 10.37 -3.34
C ARG A 199 2.26 10.59 -1.89
N VAL A 200 2.17 9.50 -1.12
CA VAL A 200 1.73 9.56 0.28
C VAL A 200 2.72 8.79 1.15
N PRO A 201 3.37 9.43 2.13
CA PRO A 201 4.18 8.76 3.13
C PRO A 201 3.29 8.18 4.23
N PHE A 202 3.57 6.94 4.63
CA PHE A 202 2.94 6.23 5.72
C PHE A 202 3.98 5.83 6.76
N GLN A 203 3.62 5.92 8.02
CA GLN A 203 4.35 5.26 9.09
C GLN A 203 3.94 3.79 9.14
N ILE A 204 4.91 2.87 9.29
CA ILE A 204 4.64 1.47 9.56
C ILE A 204 4.41 1.33 11.07
N LEU A 205 3.20 0.89 11.46
CA LEU A 205 2.80 0.70 12.85
C LEU A 205 3.03 -0.74 13.31
N HIS A 206 2.93 -1.70 12.37
CA HIS A 206 3.12 -3.12 12.62
C HIS A 206 3.46 -3.83 11.32
N SER A 207 4.29 -4.87 11.38
CA SER A 207 4.59 -5.75 10.25
C SER A 207 4.90 -7.16 10.73
N ASP A 208 4.19 -8.15 10.18
CA ASP A 208 4.52 -9.58 10.32
C ASP A 208 5.53 -10.01 9.24
N VAL A 209 5.80 -9.14 8.26
CA VAL A 209 6.73 -9.41 7.16
C VAL A 209 8.13 -8.98 7.57
N GLN A 210 9.08 -9.89 7.48
CA GLN A 210 10.50 -9.53 7.50
C GLN A 210 10.84 -8.95 6.11
N MET A 211 11.08 -7.64 6.08
CA MET A 211 11.50 -6.93 4.89
C MET A 211 13.00 -6.75 4.89
#